data_91f8384e2c72a5342f8b9d2c4da5553a
#
_entry.id   91f8384e2c72a5342f8b9d2c4da5553a
#
_cell.length_a   1.000
_cell.length_b   1.000
_cell.length_c   1.000
_cell.angle_alpha   90.00
_cell.angle_beta   90.00
_cell.angle_gamma   90.00
#
_symmetry.space_group_name_H-M   'P 1'
#
loop_
_entity.id
_entity.type
_entity.pdbx_description
1 polymer ?
#
loop_
_entity_poly.entity_id
_entity_poly.type
_entity_poly.pdbx_seq_one_letter_code
_entity_poly.pdbx_strand_id
1 'polypeptide(L)'
;MEKHLQLPLRFEGRTIPSRTVLSIDPGWKLGWAVFYGLELLEHGVMDFQRELGDMRRYKALWAHLWNLKLRHTFGIMLVEPPFGRFRSARNGEICGIIKMSAYESDIPVQEMHVLSVRAKLNVKGKKGALAYACQWTGNEHLSQHEADAICQGLVYLKEKENGKNSR
;
A
#
# COMPACT_ATOMS: atom_id res chain seq x y z
N MET A 1 38.95 9.57 -16.97
CA MET A 1 38.60 8.16 -16.70
C MET A 1 37.22 8.14 -16.08
N GLU A 2 36.19 8.00 -16.91
CA GLU A 2 34.80 7.87 -16.46
C GLU A 2 34.55 6.43 -16.01
N LYS A 3 34.24 6.26 -14.71
CA LYS A 3 33.78 4.98 -14.19
C LYS A 3 32.31 4.82 -14.61
N HIS A 4 32.05 4.02 -15.62
CA HIS A 4 30.71 3.55 -15.91
C HIS A 4 30.14 2.83 -14.67
N LEU A 5 29.13 3.43 -14.08
CA LEU A 5 28.29 2.77 -13.08
C LEU A 5 27.55 1.64 -13.81
N GLN A 6 28.00 0.42 -13.67
CA GLN A 6 27.24 -0.74 -14.13
C GLN A 6 26.00 -0.87 -13.26
N LEU A 7 24.85 -0.58 -13.85
CA LEU A 7 23.55 -0.90 -13.26
C LEU A 7 23.46 -2.43 -13.06
N PRO A 8 22.89 -2.91 -11.95
CA PRO A 8 22.83 -4.33 -11.66
C PRO A 8 22.08 -5.08 -12.75
N LEU A 9 22.63 -6.23 -13.11
CA LEU A 9 22.14 -7.17 -14.09
C LEU A 9 20.63 -7.42 -13.96
N ARG A 10 19.89 -7.20 -15.05
CA ARG A 10 18.54 -7.73 -15.20
C ARG A 10 18.62 -9.25 -15.08
N PHE A 11 18.04 -9.79 -14.02
CA PHE A 11 17.74 -11.21 -13.97
C PHE A 11 16.58 -11.47 -14.94
N GLU A 12 16.88 -12.02 -16.10
CA GLU A 12 15.89 -12.68 -16.95
C GLU A 12 15.45 -13.99 -16.28
N GLY A 13 14.76 -13.86 -15.16
CA GLY A 13 14.08 -14.95 -14.48
C GLY A 13 12.58 -14.71 -14.60
N ARG A 14 11.84 -15.69 -15.11
CA ARG A 14 10.38 -15.71 -15.12
C ARG A 14 9.90 -15.24 -13.75
N THR A 15 9.35 -14.04 -13.66
CA THR A 15 8.70 -13.54 -12.46
C THR A 15 7.49 -14.41 -12.20
N ILE A 16 7.62 -15.34 -11.25
CA ILE A 16 6.46 -15.99 -10.66
C ILE A 16 5.64 -14.85 -10.08
N PRO A 17 4.41 -14.61 -10.53
CA PRO A 17 3.62 -13.51 -10.00
C PRO A 17 3.47 -13.72 -8.49
N SER A 18 4.14 -12.91 -7.70
CA SER A 18 4.04 -12.97 -6.26
C SER A 18 2.59 -12.74 -5.84
N ARG A 19 2.07 -13.60 -4.97
CA ARG A 19 0.74 -13.42 -4.37
C ARG A 19 0.75 -12.39 -3.24
N THR A 20 1.90 -11.77 -3.00
CA THR A 20 2.06 -10.78 -1.94
C THR A 20 1.57 -9.42 -2.40
N VAL A 21 0.70 -8.83 -1.63
CA VAL A 21 0.08 -7.53 -1.88
C VAL A 21 0.53 -6.55 -0.80
N LEU A 22 1.02 -5.39 -1.21
CA LEU A 22 1.21 -4.24 -0.33
C LEU A 22 0.07 -3.25 -0.56
N SER A 23 -0.70 -2.98 0.47
CA SER A 23 -1.79 -2.00 0.46
C SER A 23 -1.41 -0.78 1.29
N ILE A 24 -1.61 0.43 0.75
CA ILE A 24 -1.16 1.69 1.35
C ILE A 24 -2.30 2.72 1.34
N ASP A 25 -2.60 3.27 2.52
CA ASP A 25 -3.39 4.48 2.72
C ASP A 25 -2.44 5.68 2.88
N PRO A 26 -2.22 6.49 1.82
CA PRO A 26 -1.24 7.56 1.85
C PRO A 26 -1.76 8.78 2.60
N GLY A 27 -0.94 9.35 3.48
CA GLY A 27 -1.27 10.54 4.25
C GLY A 27 -0.12 10.99 5.17
N TRP A 28 -0.37 11.97 6.03
CA TRP A 28 0.55 12.38 7.09
C TRP A 28 0.86 11.24 8.07
N LYS A 29 -0.14 10.40 8.31
CA LYS A 29 -0.02 9.08 8.88
C LYS A 29 -0.33 8.12 7.75
N LEU A 30 0.67 7.41 7.32
CA LEU A 30 0.55 6.44 6.23
C LEU A 30 0.26 5.08 6.84
N GLY A 31 -0.94 4.57 6.58
CA GLY A 31 -1.28 3.19 6.92
C GLY A 31 -0.81 2.23 5.85
N TRP A 32 -0.36 1.06 6.26
CA TRP A 32 0.07 0.02 5.32
C TRP A 32 -0.28 -1.38 5.85
N ALA A 33 -0.46 -2.32 4.92
CA ALA A 33 -0.73 -3.72 5.21
C ALA A 33 -0.13 -4.62 4.13
N VAL A 34 0.49 -5.71 4.54
CA VAL A 34 1.10 -6.72 3.68
C VAL A 34 0.30 -8.01 3.79
N PHE A 35 -0.10 -8.56 2.63
CA PHE A 35 -0.85 -9.80 2.55
C PHE A 35 -0.13 -10.83 1.68
N TYR A 36 -0.32 -12.10 2.02
CA TYR A 36 -0.04 -13.23 1.13
C TYR A 36 -1.32 -14.04 0.94
N GLY A 37 -1.94 -13.95 -0.24
CA GLY A 37 -3.32 -14.38 -0.38
C GLY A 37 -4.22 -13.61 0.59
N LEU A 38 -5.08 -14.29 1.34
CA LEU A 38 -5.91 -13.66 2.38
C LEU A 38 -5.23 -13.59 3.77
N GLU A 39 -4.02 -14.06 3.91
CA GLU A 39 -3.27 -13.98 5.17
C GLU A 39 -2.64 -12.58 5.32
N LEU A 40 -2.92 -11.90 6.43
CA LEU A 40 -2.26 -10.66 6.81
C LEU A 40 -0.94 -10.95 7.48
N LEU A 41 0.17 -10.62 6.81
CA LEU A 41 1.52 -10.90 7.31
C LEU A 41 2.00 -9.82 8.28
N GLU A 42 1.83 -8.56 7.93
CA GLU A 42 2.16 -7.43 8.79
C GLU A 42 1.38 -6.18 8.39
N HIS A 43 1.25 -5.24 9.32
CA HIS A 43 0.61 -3.95 9.10
C HIS A 43 1.19 -2.91 10.04
N GLY A 44 0.91 -1.65 9.79
CA GLY A 44 1.34 -0.57 10.67
C GLY A 44 1.01 0.81 10.16
N VAL A 45 1.48 1.79 10.91
CA VAL A 45 1.41 3.21 10.57
C VAL A 45 2.79 3.81 10.56
N MET A 46 3.10 4.58 9.53
CA MET A 46 4.23 5.49 9.50
C MET A 46 3.73 6.90 9.81
N ASP A 47 4.14 7.46 10.94
CA ASP A 47 3.78 8.84 11.32
C ASP A 47 4.91 9.80 10.89
N PHE A 48 4.60 10.67 9.95
CA PHE A 48 5.53 11.71 9.51
C PHE A 48 5.46 12.89 10.46
N GLN A 49 6.38 12.97 11.39
CA GLN A 49 6.47 14.12 12.31
C GLN A 49 6.65 15.42 11.53
N ARG A 50 5.84 16.41 11.85
CA ARG A 50 5.81 17.70 11.14
C ARG A 50 7.14 18.44 11.18
N GLU A 51 7.91 18.24 12.23
CA GLU A 51 9.19 18.91 12.50
C GLU A 51 10.33 18.46 11.58
N LEU A 52 10.20 17.31 10.93
CA LEU A 52 11.26 16.74 10.09
C LEU A 52 11.44 17.43 8.73
N GLY A 53 10.50 18.29 8.29
CA GLY A 53 10.48 18.88 6.96
C GLY A 53 10.23 17.87 5.84
N ASP A 54 9.80 18.36 4.68
CA ASP A 54 9.26 17.51 3.62
C ASP A 54 10.31 16.53 3.03
N MET A 55 11.53 17.00 2.79
CA MET A 55 12.59 16.14 2.25
C MET A 55 12.98 14.98 3.16
N ARG A 56 12.98 15.19 4.49
CA ARG A 56 13.28 14.12 5.45
C ARG A 56 12.14 13.09 5.48
N ARG A 57 10.90 13.56 5.39
CA ARG A 57 9.71 12.69 5.32
C ARG A 57 9.73 11.82 4.07
N TYR A 58 10.02 12.38 2.90
CA TYR A 58 10.11 11.62 1.66
C TYR A 58 11.22 10.59 1.70
N LYS A 59 12.39 10.93 2.27
CA LYS A 59 13.46 9.95 2.50
C LYS A 59 13.04 8.85 3.45
N ALA A 60 12.34 9.18 4.53
CA ALA A 60 11.83 8.19 5.48
C ALA A 60 10.79 7.27 4.85
N LEU A 61 9.86 7.81 4.04
CA LEU A 61 8.92 7.03 3.24
C LEU A 61 9.64 6.09 2.28
N TRP A 62 10.61 6.61 1.53
CA TRP A 62 11.40 5.81 0.61
C TRP A 62 12.12 4.66 1.31
N ALA A 63 12.79 4.95 2.41
CA ALA A 63 13.49 3.95 3.21
C ALA A 63 12.52 2.89 3.77
N HIS A 64 11.32 3.29 4.20
CA HIS A 64 10.29 2.37 4.67
C HIS A 64 9.82 1.42 3.57
N LEU A 65 9.48 1.96 2.39
CA LEU A 65 9.09 1.16 1.22
C LEU A 65 10.22 0.20 0.78
N TRP A 66 11.46 0.67 0.83
CA TRP A 66 12.62 -0.15 0.54
C TRP A 66 12.75 -1.32 1.53
N ASN A 67 12.63 -1.05 2.83
CA ASN A 67 12.68 -2.09 3.86
C ASN A 67 11.56 -3.11 3.72
N LEU A 68 10.35 -2.69 3.35
CA LEU A 68 9.25 -3.61 3.03
C LEU A 68 9.61 -4.50 1.83
N LYS A 69 10.18 -3.92 0.76
CA LYS A 69 10.62 -4.67 -0.44
C LYS A 69 11.77 -5.64 -0.16
N LEU A 70 12.62 -5.37 0.81
CA LEU A 70 13.67 -6.31 1.23
C LEU A 70 13.10 -7.52 1.98
N ARG A 71 12.00 -7.35 2.71
CA ARG A 71 11.35 -8.43 3.45
C ARG A 71 10.35 -9.23 2.63
N HIS A 72 9.73 -8.58 1.64
CA HIS A 72 8.65 -9.17 0.85
C HIS A 72 8.84 -8.91 -0.63
N THR A 73 8.60 -9.94 -1.43
CA THR A 73 8.53 -9.80 -2.90
C THR A 73 7.08 -9.51 -3.28
N PHE A 74 6.77 -8.26 -3.61
CA PHE A 74 5.41 -7.85 -3.95
C PHE A 74 5.05 -8.16 -5.40
N GLY A 75 3.85 -8.72 -5.61
CA GLY A 75 3.25 -8.87 -6.93
C GLY A 75 2.46 -7.64 -7.36
N ILE A 76 2.02 -6.80 -6.41
CA ILE A 76 1.28 -5.56 -6.67
C ILE A 76 1.34 -4.64 -5.45
N MET A 77 1.27 -3.33 -5.70
CA MET A 77 1.00 -2.31 -4.70
C MET A 77 -0.38 -1.68 -4.95
N LEU A 78 -1.19 -1.58 -3.90
CA LEU A 78 -2.47 -0.90 -3.90
C LEU A 78 -2.31 0.45 -3.22
N VAL A 79 -2.82 1.51 -3.84
CA VAL A 79 -2.68 2.88 -3.32
C VAL A 79 -4.02 3.59 -3.42
N GLU A 80 -4.44 4.27 -2.35
CA GLU A 80 -5.55 5.21 -2.45
C GLU A 80 -5.09 6.46 -3.21
N PRO A 81 -5.69 6.81 -4.35
CA PRO A 81 -5.34 8.04 -5.06
C PRO A 81 -5.83 9.27 -4.28
N PRO A 82 -5.14 10.41 -4.38
CA PRO A 82 -5.60 11.65 -3.78
C PRO A 82 -6.93 12.08 -4.43
N PHE A 83 -8.01 12.13 -3.64
CA PHE A 83 -9.35 12.39 -4.15
C PHE A 83 -10.02 13.62 -3.53
N GLY A 84 -10.84 14.34 -4.32
CA GLY A 84 -11.76 15.39 -3.89
C GLY A 84 -11.12 16.74 -3.61
N ARG A 85 -11.87 17.60 -2.88
CA ARG A 85 -11.47 18.98 -2.55
C ARG A 85 -10.25 19.07 -1.63
N PHE A 86 -9.89 17.98 -0.98
CA PHE A 86 -8.75 17.84 -0.08
C PHE A 86 -7.49 17.29 -0.77
N ARG A 87 -7.39 17.41 -2.09
CA ARG A 87 -6.14 17.20 -2.83
C ARG A 87 -5.08 18.14 -2.29
N SER A 88 -4.42 17.78 -1.21
CA SER A 88 -3.20 18.49 -0.89
C SER A 88 -2.14 18.08 -1.91
N ALA A 89 -1.38 19.06 -2.40
CA ALA A 89 -0.22 18.81 -3.26
C ALA A 89 0.66 17.70 -2.63
N ARG A 90 0.78 17.71 -1.33
CA ARG A 90 1.51 16.79 -0.50
C ARG A 90 1.04 15.34 -0.56
N ASN A 91 -0.27 15.06 -0.58
CA ASN A 91 -0.77 13.70 -0.80
C ASN A 91 -0.45 13.22 -2.21
N GLY A 92 -0.46 14.13 -3.20
CA GLY A 92 -0.01 13.84 -4.55
C GLY A 92 1.48 13.45 -4.61
N GLU A 93 2.33 14.18 -3.87
CA GLU A 93 3.77 13.88 -3.75
C GLU A 93 4.02 12.53 -3.09
N ILE A 94 3.34 12.22 -1.98
CA ILE A 94 3.43 10.92 -1.31
C ILE A 94 3.02 9.80 -2.27
N CYS A 95 1.90 9.92 -2.96
CA CYS A 95 1.48 8.95 -3.97
C CYS A 95 2.49 8.82 -5.11
N GLY A 96 3.10 9.93 -5.54
CA GLY A 96 4.16 9.95 -6.53
C GLY A 96 5.37 9.14 -6.11
N ILE A 97 5.83 9.30 -4.87
CA ILE A 97 6.96 8.55 -4.30
C ILE A 97 6.63 7.05 -4.22
N ILE A 98 5.43 6.69 -3.79
CA ILE A 98 4.99 5.29 -3.72
C ILE A 98 5.02 4.65 -5.11
N LYS A 99 4.42 5.32 -6.11
CA LYS A 99 4.39 4.84 -7.51
C LYS A 99 5.79 4.72 -8.10
N MET A 100 6.66 5.71 -7.85
CA MET A 100 8.05 5.69 -8.31
C MET A 100 8.82 4.52 -7.70
N SER A 101 8.66 4.28 -6.39
CA SER A 101 9.26 3.14 -5.70
C SER A 101 8.79 1.79 -6.25
N ALA A 102 7.51 1.69 -6.64
CA ALA A 102 6.99 0.50 -7.30
C ALA A 102 7.56 0.33 -8.70
N TYR A 103 7.57 1.41 -9.49
CA TYR A 103 8.09 1.43 -10.86
C TYR A 103 9.56 0.98 -10.94
N GLU A 104 10.42 1.48 -10.05
CA GLU A 104 11.84 1.06 -9.99
C GLU A 104 12.05 -0.44 -9.70
N SER A 105 11.03 -1.09 -9.17
CA SER A 105 11.07 -2.51 -8.81
C SER A 105 10.18 -3.36 -9.73
N ASP A 106 9.72 -2.81 -10.85
CA ASP A 106 8.78 -3.44 -11.80
C ASP A 106 7.51 -4.00 -11.12
N ILE A 107 7.07 -3.36 -10.03
CA ILE A 107 5.87 -3.75 -9.29
C ILE A 107 4.67 -2.98 -9.85
N PRO A 108 3.63 -3.66 -10.35
CA PRO A 108 2.42 -3.00 -10.82
C PRO A 108 1.71 -2.27 -9.66
N VAL A 109 1.12 -1.11 -9.98
CA VAL A 109 0.33 -0.31 -9.04
C VAL A 109 -1.13 -0.30 -9.48
N GLN A 110 -2.04 -0.53 -8.54
CA GLN A 110 -3.47 -0.36 -8.73
C GLN A 110 -4.01 0.68 -7.76
N GLU A 111 -4.72 1.67 -8.31
CA GLU A 111 -5.42 2.66 -7.50
C GLU A 111 -6.78 2.12 -7.05
N MET A 112 -7.11 2.36 -5.79
CA MET A 112 -8.38 1.94 -5.19
C MET A 112 -8.99 3.06 -4.37
N HIS A 113 -10.16 3.54 -4.79
CA HIS A 113 -10.86 4.61 -4.08
C HIS A 113 -11.53 4.10 -2.80
N VAL A 114 -11.32 4.78 -1.69
CA VAL A 114 -11.87 4.42 -0.38
C VAL A 114 -13.39 4.24 -0.36
N LEU A 115 -14.12 5.06 -1.14
CA LEU A 115 -15.58 4.94 -1.22
C LEU A 115 -16.00 3.63 -1.89
N SER A 116 -15.29 3.22 -2.94
CA SER A 116 -15.53 1.92 -3.60
C SER A 116 -15.18 0.76 -2.68
N VAL A 117 -14.06 0.86 -1.94
CA VAL A 117 -13.65 -0.16 -0.96
C VAL A 117 -14.73 -0.33 0.11
N ARG A 118 -15.21 0.78 0.70
CA ARG A 118 -16.26 0.73 1.73
C ARG A 118 -17.60 0.19 1.22
N ALA A 119 -17.98 0.57 -0.01
CA ALA A 119 -19.19 0.05 -0.64
C ALA A 119 -19.12 -1.48 -0.83
N LYS A 120 -18.00 -2.01 -1.30
CA LYS A 120 -17.78 -3.45 -1.50
C LYS A 120 -17.76 -4.26 -0.21
N LEU A 121 -17.32 -3.65 0.89
CA LEU A 121 -17.38 -4.26 2.24
C LEU A 121 -18.73 -4.06 2.93
N ASN A 122 -19.65 -3.31 2.31
CA ASN A 122 -20.93 -2.90 2.91
C ASN A 122 -20.75 -2.20 4.27
N VAL A 123 -19.74 -1.32 4.37
CA VAL A 123 -19.45 -0.57 5.61
C VAL A 123 -19.70 0.93 5.43
N LYS A 124 -20.20 1.60 6.47
CA LYS A 124 -20.50 3.04 6.43
C LYS A 124 -19.40 3.85 7.11
N GLY A 125 -18.76 4.72 6.31
CA GLY A 125 -17.79 5.70 6.81
C GLY A 125 -16.52 5.09 7.42
N LYS A 126 -15.73 5.94 8.04
CA LYS A 126 -14.45 5.56 8.68
C LYS A 126 -14.64 4.58 9.84
N LYS A 127 -15.62 4.86 10.71
CA LYS A 127 -15.90 4.00 11.88
C LYS A 127 -16.28 2.59 11.47
N GLY A 128 -17.08 2.44 10.39
CA GLY A 128 -17.46 1.13 9.87
C GLY A 128 -16.26 0.35 9.31
N ALA A 129 -15.35 1.03 8.58
CA ALA A 129 -14.14 0.41 8.08
C ALA A 129 -13.20 -0.04 9.22
N LEU A 130 -13.06 0.79 10.27
CA LEU A 130 -12.28 0.45 11.46
C LEU A 130 -12.85 -0.77 12.17
N ALA A 131 -14.16 -0.76 12.46
CA ALA A 131 -14.84 -1.88 13.12
C ALA A 131 -14.68 -3.19 12.32
N TYR A 132 -14.83 -3.12 10.99
CA TYR A 132 -14.64 -4.26 10.09
C TYR A 132 -13.22 -4.82 10.17
N ALA A 133 -12.21 -3.94 10.08
CA ALA A 133 -10.81 -4.36 10.15
C ALA A 133 -10.46 -4.95 11.52
N CYS A 134 -10.91 -4.34 12.61
CA CYS A 134 -10.73 -4.85 13.98
C CYS A 134 -11.36 -6.25 14.13
N GLN A 135 -12.58 -6.43 13.68
CA GLN A 135 -13.26 -7.73 13.72
C GLN A 135 -12.52 -8.78 12.89
N TRP A 136 -12.08 -8.42 11.70
CA TRP A 136 -11.41 -9.35 10.80
C TRP A 136 -10.02 -9.77 11.30
N THR A 137 -9.25 -8.85 11.90
CA THR A 137 -7.90 -9.11 12.43
C THR A 137 -7.92 -9.68 13.85
N GLY A 138 -9.00 -9.51 14.60
CA GLY A 138 -9.05 -9.76 16.04
C GLY A 138 -8.27 -8.72 16.86
N ASN A 139 -7.84 -7.59 16.27
CA ASN A 139 -7.07 -6.53 16.91
C ASN A 139 -7.94 -5.29 17.12
N GLU A 140 -8.29 -4.99 18.36
CA GLU A 140 -9.14 -3.84 18.72
C GLU A 140 -8.38 -2.51 18.74
N HIS A 141 -7.05 -2.52 18.60
CA HIS A 141 -6.19 -1.33 18.72
C HIS A 141 -5.69 -0.80 17.38
N LEU A 142 -6.34 -1.16 16.28
CA LEU A 142 -5.98 -0.64 14.96
C LEU A 142 -6.20 0.88 14.87
N SER A 143 -5.28 1.59 14.25
CA SER A 143 -5.53 2.97 13.82
C SER A 143 -6.45 2.99 12.60
N GLN A 144 -7.08 4.14 12.34
CA GLN A 144 -7.93 4.32 11.16
C GLN A 144 -7.15 4.07 9.85
N HIS A 145 -5.88 4.50 9.78
CA HIS A 145 -5.05 4.33 8.58
C HIS A 145 -4.67 2.88 8.33
N GLU A 146 -4.35 2.12 9.37
CA GLU A 146 -4.16 0.67 9.25
C GLU A 146 -5.42 -0.01 8.75
N ALA A 147 -6.57 0.35 9.34
CA ALA A 147 -7.86 -0.22 8.96
C ALA A 147 -8.21 0.07 7.49
N ASP A 148 -8.00 1.30 7.02
CA ASP A 148 -8.26 1.65 5.61
C ASP A 148 -7.32 0.87 4.67
N ALA A 149 -6.02 0.71 5.00
CA ALA A 149 -5.08 -0.11 4.24
C ALA A 149 -5.47 -1.62 4.25
N ILE A 150 -5.87 -2.15 5.40
CA ILE A 150 -6.34 -3.55 5.53
C ILE A 150 -7.60 -3.77 4.70
N CYS A 151 -8.61 -2.90 4.82
CA CYS A 151 -9.84 -2.99 4.05
C CYS A 151 -9.59 -2.97 2.53
N GLN A 152 -8.69 -2.11 2.07
CA GLN A 152 -8.30 -2.01 0.66
C GLN A 152 -7.66 -3.31 0.15
N GLY A 153 -6.74 -3.89 0.90
CA GLY A 153 -6.11 -5.16 0.56
C GLY A 153 -7.11 -6.30 0.49
N LEU A 154 -8.01 -6.40 1.47
CA LEU A 154 -9.05 -7.43 1.53
C LEU A 154 -10.02 -7.37 0.35
N VAL A 155 -10.47 -6.18 -0.03
CA VAL A 155 -11.36 -6.02 -1.19
C VAL A 155 -10.69 -6.50 -2.45
N TYR A 156 -9.46 -6.08 -2.69
CA TYR A 156 -8.69 -6.52 -3.86
C TYR A 156 -8.56 -8.05 -3.93
N LEU A 157 -8.18 -8.67 -2.82
CA LEU A 157 -7.93 -10.11 -2.76
C LEU A 157 -9.20 -10.92 -2.96
N LYS A 158 -10.32 -10.52 -2.33
CA LYS A 158 -11.63 -11.16 -2.52
C LYS A 158 -12.12 -11.07 -3.96
N GLU A 159 -11.90 -9.94 -4.64
CA GLU A 159 -12.25 -9.80 -6.06
C GLU A 159 -11.43 -10.72 -6.96
N LYS A 160 -10.15 -10.89 -6.67
CA LYS A 160 -9.29 -11.81 -7.41
C LYS A 160 -9.66 -13.28 -7.22
N GLU A 161 -10.10 -13.67 -6.02
CA GLU A 161 -10.59 -15.03 -5.77
C GLU A 161 -11.90 -15.29 -6.49
N ASN A 162 -12.87 -14.38 -6.39
CA ASN A 162 -14.17 -14.52 -7.06
C ASN A 162 -14.02 -14.57 -8.59
N GLY A 163 -13.12 -13.77 -9.16
CA GLY A 163 -12.85 -13.79 -10.60
C GLY A 163 -12.19 -15.08 -11.12
N LYS A 164 -11.55 -15.87 -10.25
CA LYS A 164 -11.01 -17.19 -10.60
C LYS A 164 -12.07 -18.28 -10.61
N ASN A 165 -13.06 -18.16 -9.74
CA ASN A 165 -14.16 -19.14 -9.62
C ASN A 165 -15.23 -18.99 -10.71
N SER A 166 -15.16 -17.91 -11.50
CA SER A 166 -16.14 -17.59 -12.58
C SER A 166 -15.63 -17.96 -13.98
N ARG A 167 -14.52 -18.65 -14.10
CA ARG A 167 -13.94 -19.16 -15.36
C ARG A 167 -13.81 -20.67 -15.32
#